data_9112a1fa28a23d774fa3352765038192
#
_entry.id   9112a1fa28a23d774fa3352765038192
#
_cell.length_a   1.000
_cell.length_b   1.000
_cell.length_c   1.000
_cell.angle_alpha   90.00
_cell.angle_beta   90.00
_cell.angle_gamma   90.00
#
_symmetry.space_group_name_H-M   'P 1'
#
loop_
_entity.id
_entity.type
_entity.pdbx_description
1 polymer ?
#
loop_
_entity_poly.entity_id
_entity_poly.type
_entity_poly.pdbx_seq_one_letter_code
_entity_poly.pdbx_strand_id
1 'polypeptide(L)'
;EEGELYLGGACVAKGYIGRDDLTAERFLNDPFTDGGRLYRTGDRTVELPDGNIDFKGRIDGQVKVRGYRIELGEVEVALEKHSDIEQAVATVREDTPGLKRLVGYFVAKKSISTNDLRKHLGALLPDYMVPSAFVKVLEMPRTPSGKIDRKALPIPDVKRPDLDVAYARPSSQLQEAVAAVWAALLGVDKVG
;
A
#
# COMPACT_ATOMS: atom_id res chain seq x y z
N GLU A 1 0.65 13.06 -24.47
CA GLU A 1 1.62 11.94 -24.42
C GLU A 1 1.74 11.43 -22.98
N GLU A 2 1.98 10.11 -22.79
CA GLU A 2 2.16 9.54 -21.45
C GLU A 2 3.66 9.47 -21.11
N GLY A 3 4.04 9.91 -19.90
CA GLY A 3 5.43 9.90 -19.48
C GLY A 3 5.60 10.05 -17.97
N GLU A 4 6.86 10.04 -17.52
CA GLU A 4 7.22 10.36 -16.15
C GLU A 4 7.34 11.87 -15.97
N LEU A 5 6.80 12.40 -14.88
CA LEU A 5 6.89 13.83 -14.55
C LEU A 5 8.26 14.17 -13.96
N TYR A 6 8.87 15.21 -14.49
CA TYR A 6 10.08 15.83 -13.96
C TYR A 6 9.80 17.28 -13.56
N LEU A 7 10.39 17.73 -12.48
CA LEU A 7 10.27 19.09 -11.98
C LEU A 7 11.61 19.81 -12.10
N GLY A 8 11.61 20.97 -12.76
CA GLY A 8 12.77 21.84 -12.92
C GLY A 8 12.59 23.22 -12.26
N GLY A 9 13.65 24.03 -12.29
CA GLY A 9 13.62 25.43 -11.87
C GLY A 9 14.18 25.68 -10.47
N ALA A 10 14.07 26.92 -10.01
CA ALA A 10 14.75 27.44 -8.82
C ALA A 10 14.34 26.73 -7.49
N CYS A 11 13.19 26.07 -7.48
CA CYS A 11 12.68 25.38 -6.29
C CYS A 11 13.22 23.95 -6.13
N VAL A 12 13.98 23.43 -7.10
CA VAL A 12 14.55 22.07 -7.00
C VAL A 12 15.64 22.04 -5.97
N ALA A 13 15.49 21.13 -4.99
CA ALA A 13 16.45 20.96 -3.88
C ALA A 13 17.83 20.49 -4.39
N LYS A 14 18.86 20.64 -3.55
CA LYS A 14 20.22 20.19 -3.88
C LYS A 14 20.36 18.66 -3.88
N GLY A 15 19.57 17.97 -3.08
CA GLY A 15 19.60 16.51 -2.93
C GLY A 15 19.14 16.05 -1.56
N TYR A 16 19.36 14.80 -1.27
CA TYR A 16 19.09 14.17 0.03
C TYR A 16 20.35 14.19 0.90
N ILE A 17 20.21 14.67 2.13
CA ILE A 17 21.33 14.76 3.09
C ILE A 17 21.83 13.35 3.41
N GLY A 18 23.15 13.11 3.24
CA GLY A 18 23.77 11.82 3.54
C GLY A 18 23.39 10.66 2.59
N ARG A 19 22.75 10.97 1.46
CA ARG A 19 22.33 9.95 0.46
C ARG A 19 22.72 10.40 -0.94
N ASP A 20 24.02 10.36 -1.23
CA ASP A 20 24.55 10.74 -2.55
C ASP A 20 24.08 9.79 -3.66
N ASP A 21 23.94 8.51 -3.35
CA ASP A 21 23.38 7.48 -4.21
C ASP A 21 21.97 7.85 -4.71
N LEU A 22 21.06 8.15 -3.77
CA LEU A 22 19.69 8.54 -4.07
C LEU A 22 19.61 9.92 -4.72
N THR A 23 20.51 10.83 -4.34
CA THR A 23 20.62 12.15 -4.95
C THR A 23 20.97 12.03 -6.44
N ALA A 24 21.96 11.22 -6.78
CA ALA A 24 22.36 10.99 -8.18
C ALA A 24 21.25 10.32 -9.01
N GLU A 25 20.46 9.42 -8.38
CA GLU A 25 19.32 8.76 -9.05
C GLU A 25 18.16 9.72 -9.35
N ARG A 26 17.85 10.62 -8.41
CA ARG A 26 16.62 11.43 -8.44
C ARG A 26 16.82 12.86 -8.94
N PHE A 27 18.03 13.42 -8.84
CA PHE A 27 18.34 14.78 -9.26
C PHE A 27 19.29 14.75 -10.46
N LEU A 28 18.72 14.88 -11.63
CA LEU A 28 19.44 14.80 -12.90
C LEU A 28 19.83 16.20 -13.44
N ASN A 29 20.77 16.24 -14.36
CA ASN A 29 21.04 17.49 -15.10
C ASN A 29 19.84 17.83 -16.00
N ASP A 30 19.48 19.11 -16.03
CA ASP A 30 18.44 19.63 -16.90
C ASP A 30 19.00 19.79 -18.34
N PRO A 31 18.49 19.03 -19.33
CA PRO A 31 18.98 19.15 -20.70
C PRO A 31 18.49 20.43 -21.41
N PHE A 32 17.55 21.15 -20.81
CA PHE A 32 16.93 22.33 -21.41
C PHE A 32 17.47 23.66 -20.85
N THR A 33 18.11 23.63 -19.68
CA THR A 33 18.61 24.82 -18.97
C THR A 33 20.04 24.59 -18.52
N ASP A 34 20.99 25.41 -18.99
CA ASP A 34 22.39 25.29 -18.63
C ASP A 34 22.60 25.47 -17.11
N GLY A 35 23.30 24.51 -16.50
CA GLY A 35 23.48 24.43 -15.04
C GLY A 35 22.20 24.13 -14.26
N GLY A 36 21.07 23.86 -14.93
CA GLY A 36 19.80 23.51 -14.31
C GLY A 36 19.78 22.05 -13.81
N ARG A 37 18.78 21.78 -12.96
CA ARG A 37 18.55 20.43 -12.42
C ARG A 37 17.08 20.06 -12.51
N LEU A 38 16.83 18.77 -12.78
CA LEU A 38 15.51 18.16 -12.79
C LEU A 38 15.38 17.18 -11.62
N TYR A 39 14.26 17.26 -10.93
CA TYR A 39 13.87 16.24 -9.94
C TYR A 39 12.95 15.22 -10.59
N ARG A 40 13.39 13.98 -10.59
CA ARG A 40 12.64 12.82 -11.07
C ARG A 40 11.59 12.43 -10.03
N THR A 41 10.30 12.71 -10.31
CA THR A 41 9.22 12.52 -9.33
C THR A 41 8.83 11.08 -9.11
N GLY A 42 8.95 10.22 -10.12
CA GLY A 42 8.40 8.88 -10.17
C GLY A 42 6.88 8.87 -10.43
N ASP A 43 6.28 10.01 -10.74
CA ASP A 43 4.86 10.11 -11.07
C ASP A 43 4.66 9.89 -12.57
N ARG A 44 3.76 8.97 -12.92
CA ARG A 44 3.33 8.74 -14.29
C ARG A 44 2.17 9.68 -14.61
N THR A 45 2.30 10.43 -15.69
CA THR A 45 1.35 11.46 -16.07
C THR A 45 1.02 11.42 -17.56
N VAL A 46 -0.08 12.05 -17.92
CA VAL A 46 -0.48 12.31 -19.31
C VAL A 46 -0.78 13.80 -19.48
N GLU A 47 -0.14 14.42 -20.46
CA GLU A 47 -0.51 15.77 -20.88
C GLU A 47 -1.81 15.72 -21.68
N LEU A 48 -2.78 16.51 -21.25
CA LEU A 48 -4.08 16.66 -21.90
C LEU A 48 -4.02 17.72 -23.00
N PRO A 49 -4.99 17.73 -23.95
CA PRO A 49 -5.01 18.70 -25.05
C PRO A 49 -5.11 20.16 -24.60
N ASP A 50 -5.59 20.41 -23.39
CA ASP A 50 -5.71 21.75 -22.79
C ASP A 50 -4.43 22.20 -22.04
N GLY A 51 -3.35 21.39 -22.08
CA GLY A 51 -2.08 21.65 -21.41
C GLY A 51 -2.07 21.24 -19.92
N ASN A 52 -3.16 20.71 -19.37
CA ASN A 52 -3.18 20.18 -18.03
C ASN A 52 -2.48 18.82 -17.97
N ILE A 53 -1.86 18.54 -16.82
CA ILE A 53 -1.20 17.26 -16.55
C ILE A 53 -2.11 16.40 -15.69
N ASP A 54 -2.53 15.25 -16.22
CA ASP A 54 -3.35 14.26 -15.52
C ASP A 54 -2.47 13.17 -14.90
N PHE A 55 -2.62 12.96 -13.59
CA PHE A 55 -1.86 11.97 -12.83
C PHE A 55 -2.42 10.55 -13.05
N LYS A 56 -1.56 9.63 -13.50
CA LYS A 56 -1.91 8.23 -13.80
C LYS A 56 -1.37 7.21 -12.79
N GLY A 57 -0.75 7.69 -11.72
CA GLY A 57 -0.18 6.83 -10.68
C GLY A 57 1.34 6.95 -10.58
N ARG A 58 1.97 6.01 -9.87
CA ARG A 58 3.42 6.02 -9.68
C ARG A 58 4.10 4.88 -10.44
N ILE A 59 5.32 5.16 -10.90
CA ILE A 59 6.17 4.17 -11.59
C ILE A 59 6.78 3.19 -10.57
N ASP A 60 7.13 3.68 -9.37
CA ASP A 60 7.80 2.92 -8.31
C ASP A 60 6.86 2.10 -7.41
N GLY A 61 5.55 2.12 -7.70
CA GLY A 61 4.57 1.36 -6.93
C GLY A 61 4.22 1.95 -5.56
N GLN A 62 4.74 3.13 -5.20
CA GLN A 62 4.31 3.84 -4.01
C GLN A 62 2.82 4.18 -4.09
N VAL A 63 2.16 4.14 -2.94
CA VAL A 63 0.72 4.39 -2.85
C VAL A 63 0.40 5.42 -1.78
N LYS A 64 -0.72 6.14 -1.96
CA LYS A 64 -1.26 7.01 -0.91
C LYS A 64 -2.48 6.32 -0.27
N VAL A 65 -2.39 6.05 1.03
CA VAL A 65 -3.49 5.49 1.83
C VAL A 65 -3.73 6.39 3.03
N ARG A 66 -4.94 6.92 3.17
CA ARG A 66 -5.33 7.83 4.27
C ARG A 66 -4.36 9.00 4.47
N GLY A 67 -3.80 9.55 3.39
CA GLY A 67 -2.84 10.67 3.41
C GLY A 67 -1.38 10.27 3.62
N TYR A 68 -1.08 9.04 4.01
CA TYR A 68 0.28 8.54 4.17
C TYR A 68 0.81 7.99 2.85
N ARG A 69 2.10 8.25 2.58
CA ARG A 69 2.84 7.68 1.46
C ARG A 69 3.47 6.36 1.93
N ILE A 70 3.09 5.26 1.32
CA ILE A 70 3.49 3.90 1.71
C ILE A 70 4.29 3.26 0.58
N GLU A 71 5.46 2.75 0.94
CA GLU A 71 6.28 1.88 0.10
C GLU A 71 5.80 0.43 0.26
N LEU A 72 5.09 -0.09 -0.74
CA LEU A 72 4.57 -1.46 -0.67
C LEU A 72 5.68 -2.49 -0.48
N GLY A 73 6.85 -2.27 -1.09
CA GLY A 73 8.02 -3.15 -0.95
C GLY A 73 8.54 -3.25 0.48
N GLU A 74 8.47 -2.18 1.30
CA GLU A 74 8.86 -2.26 2.72
C GLU A 74 7.92 -3.16 3.50
N VAL A 75 6.62 -3.11 3.21
CA VAL A 75 5.61 -3.98 3.84
C VAL A 75 5.83 -5.43 3.42
N GLU A 76 6.14 -5.69 2.14
CA GLU A 76 6.44 -7.01 1.59
C GLU A 76 7.68 -7.60 2.28
N VAL A 77 8.78 -6.86 2.33
CA VAL A 77 10.02 -7.28 3.00
C VAL A 77 9.80 -7.51 4.50
N ALA A 78 9.01 -6.68 5.18
CA ALA A 78 8.71 -6.87 6.58
C ALA A 78 7.88 -8.14 6.83
N LEU A 79 6.92 -8.46 5.97
CA LEU A 79 6.15 -9.72 6.01
C LEU A 79 7.07 -10.93 5.80
N GLU A 80 7.96 -10.89 4.81
CA GLU A 80 8.88 -11.99 4.48
C GLU A 80 9.94 -12.27 5.55
N LYS A 81 10.18 -11.32 6.47
CA LYS A 81 11.01 -11.57 7.66
C LYS A 81 10.37 -12.52 8.66
N HIS A 82 9.08 -12.80 8.56
CA HIS A 82 8.42 -13.80 9.41
C HIS A 82 8.84 -15.21 8.96
N SER A 83 9.31 -16.03 9.89
CA SER A 83 9.92 -17.35 9.64
C SER A 83 9.03 -18.35 8.87
N ASP A 84 7.73 -18.24 9.00
CA ASP A 84 6.77 -19.14 8.37
C ASP A 84 6.20 -18.58 7.04
N ILE A 85 6.58 -17.36 6.62
CA ILE A 85 6.20 -16.78 5.34
C ILE A 85 7.26 -17.10 4.29
N GLU A 86 6.82 -17.59 3.14
CA GLU A 86 7.67 -17.91 1.99
C GLU A 86 7.70 -16.78 0.97
N GLN A 87 6.57 -16.12 0.78
CA GLN A 87 6.40 -15.02 -0.15
C GLN A 87 5.30 -14.09 0.33
N ALA A 88 5.49 -12.80 0.15
CA ALA A 88 4.49 -11.78 0.48
C ALA A 88 4.32 -10.76 -0.64
N VAL A 89 3.12 -10.19 -0.72
CA VAL A 89 2.77 -9.09 -1.62
C VAL A 89 1.84 -8.14 -0.88
N ALA A 90 2.12 -6.86 -0.96
CA ALA A 90 1.23 -5.83 -0.47
C ALA A 90 0.56 -5.10 -1.64
N THR A 91 -0.69 -4.71 -1.47
CA THR A 91 -1.39 -3.87 -2.44
C THR A 91 -2.43 -3.00 -1.76
N VAL A 92 -2.80 -1.91 -2.41
CA VAL A 92 -3.95 -1.10 -1.99
C VAL A 92 -5.16 -1.53 -2.78
N ARG A 93 -6.23 -1.82 -2.06
CA ARG A 93 -7.53 -2.16 -2.65
C ARG A 93 -8.56 -1.09 -2.32
N GLU A 94 -9.47 -0.90 -3.25
CA GLU A 94 -10.65 -0.05 -3.10
C GLU A 94 -11.88 -0.87 -3.53
N ASP A 95 -12.24 -1.86 -2.72
CA ASP A 95 -13.38 -2.74 -2.99
C ASP A 95 -14.72 -2.02 -2.74
N THR A 96 -14.69 -0.97 -1.93
CA THR A 96 -15.80 -0.02 -1.73
C THR A 96 -15.32 1.37 -2.16
N PRO A 97 -16.04 2.10 -3.03
CA PRO A 97 -15.64 3.43 -3.49
C PRO A 97 -15.29 4.38 -2.33
N GLY A 98 -14.13 5.03 -2.43
CA GLY A 98 -13.61 5.96 -1.41
C GLY A 98 -12.90 5.28 -0.23
N LEU A 99 -13.00 3.95 -0.07
CA LEU A 99 -12.39 3.22 1.06
C LEU A 99 -11.14 2.46 0.61
N LYS A 100 -10.04 3.19 0.47
CA LYS A 100 -8.73 2.56 0.20
C LYS A 100 -8.17 1.88 1.44
N ARG A 101 -7.75 0.62 1.30
CA ARG A 101 -7.14 -0.17 2.36
C ARG A 101 -5.88 -0.89 1.90
N LEU A 102 -4.89 -0.93 2.77
CA LEU A 102 -3.68 -1.71 2.57
C LEU A 102 -3.96 -3.17 2.94
N VAL A 103 -3.64 -4.08 2.03
CA VAL A 103 -3.85 -5.53 2.19
C VAL A 103 -2.53 -6.26 1.97
N GLY A 104 -2.18 -7.15 2.89
CA GLY A 104 -1.05 -8.06 2.78
C GLY A 104 -1.51 -9.45 2.33
N TYR A 105 -0.92 -9.96 1.26
CA TYR A 105 -1.11 -11.32 0.77
C TYR A 105 0.16 -12.13 1.06
N PHE A 106 0.00 -13.38 1.48
CA PHE A 106 1.16 -14.19 1.80
C PHE A 106 0.95 -15.67 1.52
N VAL A 107 2.02 -16.35 1.15
CA VAL A 107 2.15 -17.80 1.13
C VAL A 107 2.89 -18.21 2.38
N ALA A 108 2.37 -19.15 3.13
CA ALA A 108 2.97 -19.57 4.39
C ALA A 108 2.94 -21.10 4.56
N LYS A 109 4.02 -21.63 5.14
CA LYS A 109 4.21 -23.05 5.46
C LYS A 109 3.18 -23.56 6.45
N LYS A 110 2.78 -22.70 7.39
CA LYS A 110 1.85 -23.01 8.47
C LYS A 110 0.70 -22.02 8.51
N SER A 111 -0.29 -22.29 9.35
CA SER A 111 -1.31 -21.29 9.68
C SER A 111 -0.69 -20.24 10.61
N ILE A 112 -0.83 -18.97 10.25
CA ILE A 112 -0.39 -17.82 11.03
C ILE A 112 -1.62 -17.00 11.37
N SER A 113 -1.78 -16.59 12.61
CA SER A 113 -2.89 -15.75 13.00
C SER A 113 -2.70 -14.31 12.49
N THR A 114 -3.78 -13.63 12.18
CA THR A 114 -3.76 -12.20 11.80
C THR A 114 -3.12 -11.33 12.88
N ASN A 115 -3.32 -11.69 14.15
CA ASN A 115 -2.73 -11.00 15.29
C ASN A 115 -1.22 -11.14 15.35
N ASP A 116 -0.68 -12.34 15.10
CA ASP A 116 0.76 -12.56 15.10
C ASP A 116 1.42 -11.75 13.98
N LEU A 117 0.79 -11.70 12.80
CA LEU A 117 1.24 -10.85 11.70
C LEU A 117 1.23 -9.36 12.06
N ARG A 118 0.17 -8.87 12.72
CA ARG A 118 0.11 -7.48 13.17
C ARG A 118 1.18 -7.16 14.21
N LYS A 119 1.39 -8.03 15.20
CA LYS A 119 2.43 -7.87 16.22
C LYS A 119 3.82 -7.87 15.56
N HIS A 120 4.07 -8.80 14.65
CA HIS A 120 5.33 -8.88 13.92
C HIS A 120 5.61 -7.61 13.12
N LEU A 121 4.64 -7.15 12.34
CA LEU A 121 4.79 -5.93 11.53
C LEU A 121 4.85 -4.67 12.38
N GLY A 122 4.06 -4.56 13.45
CA GLY A 122 4.09 -3.41 14.37
C GLY A 122 5.41 -3.22 15.11
N ALA A 123 6.22 -4.29 15.22
CA ALA A 123 7.59 -4.20 15.73
C ALA A 123 8.60 -3.69 14.68
N LEU A 124 8.26 -3.70 13.39
CA LEU A 124 9.16 -3.38 12.28
C LEU A 124 8.76 -2.11 11.52
N LEU A 125 7.46 -1.78 11.50
CA LEU A 125 6.87 -0.73 10.67
C LEU A 125 6.02 0.21 11.51
N PRO A 126 5.87 1.48 11.10
CA PRO A 126 4.87 2.39 11.67
C PRO A 126 3.44 1.85 11.45
N ASP A 127 2.53 2.17 12.36
CA ASP A 127 1.14 1.67 12.36
C ASP A 127 0.40 1.91 11.02
N TYR A 128 0.62 3.05 10.38
CA TYR A 128 -0.01 3.36 9.09
C TYR A 128 0.47 2.48 7.93
N MET A 129 1.59 1.76 8.09
CA MET A 129 2.11 0.79 7.11
C MET A 129 1.68 -0.65 7.41
N VAL A 130 1.05 -0.91 8.56
CA VAL A 130 0.54 -2.23 8.89
C VAL A 130 -0.76 -2.50 8.11
N PRO A 131 -0.84 -3.58 7.30
CA PRO A 131 -2.04 -3.91 6.55
C PRO A 131 -3.27 -4.07 7.44
N SER A 132 -4.40 -3.52 6.99
CA SER A 132 -5.69 -3.68 7.68
C SER A 132 -6.31 -5.07 7.50
N ALA A 133 -5.92 -5.77 6.43
CA ALA A 133 -6.33 -7.14 6.14
C ALA A 133 -5.15 -7.98 5.67
N PHE A 134 -5.19 -9.28 6.00
CA PHE A 134 -4.22 -10.28 5.59
C PHE A 134 -4.93 -11.44 4.93
N VAL A 135 -4.42 -11.87 3.78
CA VAL A 135 -5.01 -12.96 3.00
C VAL A 135 -3.95 -14.03 2.73
N LYS A 136 -4.15 -15.21 3.27
CA LYS A 136 -3.33 -16.36 2.92
C LYS A 136 -3.75 -16.88 1.55
N VAL A 137 -2.79 -17.05 0.65
CA VAL A 137 -2.99 -17.69 -0.66
C VAL A 137 -2.15 -18.97 -0.75
N LEU A 138 -2.58 -19.91 -1.57
CA LEU A 138 -1.81 -21.13 -1.81
C LEU A 138 -0.57 -20.86 -2.63
N GLU A 139 -0.71 -20.00 -3.64
CA GLU A 139 0.36 -19.51 -4.50
C GLU A 139 0.08 -18.10 -4.95
N MET A 140 1.12 -17.34 -5.29
CA MET A 140 0.95 -15.99 -5.84
C MET A 140 0.58 -16.08 -7.31
N PRO A 141 -0.52 -15.44 -7.75
CA PRO A 141 -0.89 -15.41 -9.16
C PRO A 141 0.20 -14.69 -9.97
N ARG A 142 0.49 -15.22 -11.17
CA ARG A 142 1.52 -14.68 -12.05
C ARG A 142 0.96 -14.34 -13.42
N THR A 143 1.48 -13.27 -14.00
CA THR A 143 1.25 -12.93 -15.41
C THR A 143 1.97 -13.92 -16.34
N PRO A 144 1.65 -13.95 -17.64
CA PRO A 144 2.39 -14.77 -18.62
C PRO A 144 3.90 -14.45 -18.67
N SER A 145 4.30 -13.25 -18.28
CA SER A 145 5.71 -12.84 -18.18
C SER A 145 6.39 -13.27 -16.88
N GLY A 146 5.71 -14.02 -15.99
CA GLY A 146 6.25 -14.52 -14.72
C GLY A 146 6.20 -13.52 -13.55
N LYS A 147 5.77 -12.27 -13.77
CA LYS A 147 5.61 -11.26 -12.70
C LYS A 147 4.33 -11.55 -11.89
N ILE A 148 4.31 -11.11 -10.62
CA ILE A 148 3.12 -11.23 -9.78
C ILE A 148 1.97 -10.41 -10.36
N ASP A 149 0.81 -11.05 -10.55
CA ASP A 149 -0.41 -10.39 -11.00
C ASP A 149 -1.22 -9.89 -9.79
N ARG A 150 -0.95 -8.63 -9.39
CA ARG A 150 -1.68 -8.01 -8.28
C ARG A 150 -3.18 -7.84 -8.54
N LYS A 151 -3.62 -7.84 -9.80
CA LYS A 151 -5.04 -7.72 -10.15
C LYS A 151 -5.81 -9.02 -9.94
N ALA A 152 -5.13 -10.16 -10.08
CA ALA A 152 -5.71 -11.49 -9.88
C ALA A 152 -5.75 -11.92 -8.41
N LEU A 153 -5.23 -11.11 -7.48
CA LEU A 153 -5.29 -11.40 -6.05
C LEU A 153 -6.74 -11.38 -5.54
N PRO A 154 -7.14 -12.35 -4.69
CA PRO A 154 -8.51 -12.47 -4.21
C PRO A 154 -8.92 -11.28 -3.34
N ILE A 155 -10.22 -10.99 -3.33
CA ILE A 155 -10.79 -9.99 -2.43
C ILE A 155 -10.67 -10.52 -0.99
N PRO A 156 -10.17 -9.72 -0.02
CA PRO A 156 -10.14 -10.13 1.37
C PRO A 156 -11.54 -10.44 1.89
N ASP A 157 -11.67 -11.53 2.65
CA ASP A 157 -12.92 -11.88 3.32
C ASP A 157 -13.44 -10.72 4.19
N VAL A 158 -14.75 -10.52 4.18
CA VAL A 158 -15.47 -9.50 4.97
C VAL A 158 -15.62 -9.92 6.44
N LYS A 159 -14.89 -10.94 6.88
CA LYS A 159 -14.97 -11.44 8.24
C LYS A 159 -14.29 -10.51 9.24
N ARG A 160 -14.85 -10.45 10.46
CA ARG A 160 -14.19 -9.82 11.59
C ARG A 160 -12.77 -10.40 11.75
N PRO A 161 -11.72 -9.56 11.84
CA PRO A 161 -10.37 -10.05 12.10
C PRO A 161 -10.32 -10.85 13.40
N ASP A 162 -9.46 -11.87 13.47
CA ASP A 162 -9.13 -12.51 14.74
C ASP A 162 -8.47 -11.47 15.65
N LEU A 163 -9.13 -11.20 16.77
CA LEU A 163 -8.65 -10.28 17.81
C LEU A 163 -8.33 -11.08 19.07
N ASP A 164 -7.38 -10.61 19.85
CA ASP A 164 -7.03 -11.21 21.17
C ASP A 164 -8.21 -11.15 22.15
N VAL A 165 -9.22 -10.32 21.87
CA VAL A 165 -10.43 -10.19 22.66
C VAL A 165 -11.56 -11.01 22.03
N ALA A 166 -12.13 -11.92 22.83
CA ALA A 166 -13.27 -12.71 22.41
C ALA A 166 -14.45 -11.81 21.95
N TYR A 167 -15.20 -12.26 20.95
CA TYR A 167 -16.38 -11.55 20.50
C TYR A 167 -17.45 -11.51 21.61
N ALA A 168 -17.81 -10.30 22.02
CA ALA A 168 -18.95 -10.05 22.88
C ALA A 168 -20.12 -9.53 22.04
N ARG A 169 -21.23 -10.25 22.04
CA ARG A 169 -22.43 -9.85 21.29
C ARG A 169 -23.04 -8.60 21.93
N PRO A 170 -23.50 -7.61 21.11
CA PRO A 170 -24.29 -6.49 21.63
C PRO A 170 -25.46 -6.98 22.48
N SER A 171 -25.68 -6.39 23.64
CA SER A 171 -26.65 -6.82 24.64
C SER A 171 -27.86 -5.85 24.81
N SER A 172 -27.88 -4.73 24.07
CA SER A 172 -28.98 -3.78 24.06
C SER A 172 -29.28 -3.29 22.66
N GLN A 173 -30.48 -2.79 22.41
CA GLN A 173 -30.88 -2.23 21.11
C GLN A 173 -29.97 -1.10 20.65
N LEU A 174 -29.48 -0.26 21.56
CA LEU A 174 -28.54 0.81 21.23
C LEU A 174 -27.19 0.23 20.77
N GLN A 175 -26.66 -0.79 21.47
CA GLN A 175 -25.43 -1.47 21.08
C GLN A 175 -25.59 -2.17 19.74
N GLU A 176 -26.72 -2.81 19.48
CA GLU A 176 -27.01 -3.45 18.18
C GLU A 176 -27.04 -2.41 17.05
N ALA A 177 -27.69 -1.26 17.25
CA ALA A 177 -27.72 -0.19 16.25
C ALA A 177 -26.32 0.37 15.97
N VAL A 178 -25.53 0.64 17.01
CA VAL A 178 -24.14 1.11 16.88
C VAL A 178 -23.28 0.06 16.19
N ALA A 179 -23.35 -1.20 16.58
CA ALA A 179 -22.60 -2.30 15.97
C ALA A 179 -22.95 -2.47 14.49
N ALA A 180 -24.23 -2.32 14.11
CA ALA A 180 -24.65 -2.38 12.70
C ALA A 180 -24.02 -1.25 11.87
N VAL A 181 -24.03 -0.02 12.38
CA VAL A 181 -23.36 1.12 11.71
C VAL A 181 -21.86 0.87 11.54
N TRP A 182 -21.19 0.42 12.59
CA TRP A 182 -19.77 0.10 12.53
C TRP A 182 -19.48 -1.05 11.57
N ALA A 183 -20.28 -2.11 11.58
CA ALA A 183 -20.13 -3.24 10.65
C ALA A 183 -20.22 -2.78 9.19
N ALA A 184 -21.20 -1.92 8.87
CA ALA A 184 -21.37 -1.34 7.55
C ALA A 184 -20.19 -0.45 7.14
N LEU A 185 -19.71 0.43 8.03
CA LEU A 185 -18.59 1.34 7.77
C LEU A 185 -17.25 0.62 7.61
N LEU A 186 -17.02 -0.41 8.42
CA LEU A 186 -15.76 -1.19 8.40
C LEU A 186 -15.77 -2.30 7.35
N GLY A 187 -16.93 -2.61 6.76
CA GLY A 187 -17.10 -3.71 5.83
C GLY A 187 -16.79 -5.06 6.48
N VAL A 188 -17.28 -5.31 7.70
CA VAL A 188 -17.11 -6.58 8.43
C VAL A 188 -18.46 -7.20 8.74
N ASP A 189 -18.49 -8.53 8.94
CA ASP A 189 -19.71 -9.28 9.20
C ASP A 189 -20.33 -8.98 10.57
N LYS A 190 -19.50 -8.61 11.55
CA LYS A 190 -19.94 -8.33 12.93
C LYS A 190 -18.97 -7.47 13.71
N VAL A 191 -19.52 -6.64 14.59
CA VAL A 191 -18.84 -5.80 15.57
C VAL A 191 -19.42 -6.10 16.95
N GLY A 192 -18.57 -6.17 17.99
CA GLY A 192 -18.99 -6.42 19.36
C GLY A 192 -17.96 -5.89 20.36
#